data_b026e86484ceef30af233ab507ada0a8
#
_entry.id   b026e86484ceef30af233ab507ada0a8
#
_cell.length_a   1.000
_cell.length_b   1.000
_cell.length_c   1.000
_cell.angle_alpha   90.00
_cell.angle_beta   90.00
_cell.angle_gamma   90.00
#
_symmetry.space_group_name_H-M   'P 1'
#
loop_
_entity.id
_entity.type
_entity.pdbx_description
1 polymer ?
#
loop_
_entity_poly.entity_id
_entity_poly.type
_entity_poly.pdbx_seq_one_letter_code
_entity_poly.pdbx_strand_id
1 'polypeptide(L)'
;MKKSVEGLKTSKITGGRRHPLKTRQKFQLDRYPNEALVGDQETATRKTRGNNRKTGLKTVSHVNLVLPDAKIKRAKIVKVLENQTNNDYQRRGVITKGAILETEDGKCKVFSGPGQC
;
A
#
# COMPACT_ATOMS: atom_id res chain seq x y z
N MET A 1 2.19 11.51 3.98
CA MET A 1 3.29 11.85 4.90
C MET A 1 4.62 11.46 4.25
N LYS A 2 5.67 12.25 4.40
CA LYS A 2 6.99 11.93 3.81
C LYS A 2 7.81 11.16 4.83
N LYS A 3 8.42 10.05 4.43
CA LYS A 3 9.26 9.24 5.29
C LYS A 3 10.64 9.88 5.44
N SER A 4 11.13 10.01 6.67
CA SER A 4 12.54 10.38 6.92
C SER A 4 13.38 9.12 6.97
N VAL A 5 14.36 9.00 6.09
CA VAL A 5 15.31 7.88 6.04
C VAL A 5 16.50 8.11 6.98
N GLU A 6 16.77 9.34 7.33
CA GLU A 6 17.86 9.68 8.26
C GLU A 6 17.41 9.50 9.71
N GLY A 7 18.22 8.84 10.52
CA GLY A 7 17.97 8.64 11.95
C GLY A 7 18.15 9.92 12.77
N LEU A 8 17.42 10.98 12.43
CA LEU A 8 17.54 12.30 13.08
C LEU A 8 16.91 12.37 14.46
N LYS A 9 16.15 11.33 14.86
CA LYS A 9 15.48 11.26 16.18
C LYS A 9 16.43 10.90 17.31
N THR A 10 17.57 10.29 17.00
CA THR A 10 18.54 9.84 17.99
C THR A 10 19.61 10.91 18.20
N SER A 11 20.14 11.04 19.42
CA SER A 11 21.27 11.91 19.73
C SER A 11 22.58 11.27 19.27
N LYS A 12 23.63 12.10 19.12
CA LYS A 12 25.01 11.63 18.95
C LYS A 12 25.52 11.06 20.27
N ILE A 13 26.60 10.27 20.23
CA ILE A 13 27.30 9.77 21.44
C ILE A 13 27.73 10.96 22.34
N THR A 14 28.07 12.11 21.76
CA THR A 14 28.42 13.34 22.46
C THR A 14 27.23 14.09 23.10
N GLY A 15 26.01 13.55 23.02
CA GLY A 15 24.78 14.20 23.48
C GLY A 15 24.21 15.26 22.53
N GLY A 16 24.92 15.62 21.49
CA GLY A 16 24.51 16.63 20.50
C GLY A 16 23.36 16.13 19.59
N ARG A 17 22.59 17.07 19.06
CA ARG A 17 21.51 16.81 18.11
C ARG A 17 22.05 16.41 16.75
N ARG A 18 21.44 15.44 16.10
CA ARG A 18 21.73 15.10 14.71
C ARG A 18 21.03 16.07 13.75
N HIS A 19 21.77 16.54 12.76
CA HIS A 19 21.26 17.37 11.68
C HIS A 19 21.33 16.64 10.35
N PRO A 20 20.45 16.94 9.38
CA PRO A 20 20.55 16.37 8.04
C PRO A 20 21.84 16.86 7.36
N LEU A 21 22.46 15.98 6.57
CA LEU A 21 23.69 16.31 5.82
C LEU A 21 23.43 17.45 4.83
N LYS A 22 22.29 17.43 4.18
CA LYS A 22 21.83 18.45 3.20
C LYS A 22 20.30 18.46 3.12
N THR A 23 19.74 19.56 2.62
CA THR A 23 18.32 19.62 2.29
C THR A 23 18.02 18.68 1.12
N ARG A 24 17.10 17.75 1.33
CA ARG A 24 16.71 16.78 0.31
C ARG A 24 15.84 17.42 -0.76
N GLN A 25 16.15 17.11 -2.00
CA GLN A 25 15.31 17.47 -3.13
C GLN A 25 14.05 16.59 -3.15
N LYS A 26 13.00 17.05 -3.84
CA LYS A 26 11.69 16.39 -3.86
C LYS A 26 11.75 14.93 -4.34
N PHE A 27 12.63 14.60 -5.28
CA PHE A 27 12.79 13.24 -5.78
C PHE A 27 13.54 12.31 -4.82
N GLN A 28 14.31 12.86 -3.88
CA GLN A 28 15.06 12.11 -2.87
C GLN A 28 14.21 11.78 -1.62
N LEU A 29 12.97 12.26 -1.58
CA LEU A 29 12.10 12.05 -0.44
C LEU A 29 11.40 10.70 -0.58
N ASP A 30 11.64 9.79 0.38
CA ASP A 30 10.89 8.55 0.49
C ASP A 30 9.45 8.82 0.90
N ARG A 31 8.60 7.90 0.49
CA ARG A 31 7.19 7.90 0.84
C ARG A 31 6.84 6.61 1.54
N TYR A 32 5.85 6.65 2.41
CA TYR A 32 5.27 5.43 2.95
C TYR A 32 4.62 4.63 1.81
N PRO A 33 4.74 3.30 1.84
CA PRO A 33 4.02 2.45 0.90
C PRO A 33 2.51 2.67 1.02
N ASN A 34 1.79 2.34 -0.05
CA ASN A 34 0.34 2.36 -0.02
C ASN A 34 -0.13 1.04 0.59
N GLU A 35 -0.53 1.09 1.85
CA GLU A 35 -1.06 -0.06 2.58
C GLU A 35 -2.58 -0.03 2.49
N ALA A 36 -3.14 -0.80 1.56
CA ALA A 36 -4.58 -0.90 1.39
C ALA A 36 -5.16 -1.93 2.36
N LEU A 37 -6.24 -1.56 3.05
CA LEU A 37 -6.97 -2.40 3.99
C LEU A 37 -8.35 -2.75 3.43
N VAL A 38 -8.98 -3.77 4.01
CA VAL A 38 -10.38 -4.12 3.72
C VAL A 38 -11.30 -3.14 4.45
N GLY A 39 -12.24 -2.54 3.75
CA GLY A 39 -13.22 -1.58 4.30
C GLY A 39 -13.91 -0.79 3.22
N ASP A 40 -14.63 0.24 3.58
CA ASP A 40 -15.30 1.13 2.63
C ASP A 40 -14.28 1.75 1.67
N GLN A 41 -14.64 1.87 0.40
CA GLN A 41 -13.72 2.28 -0.63
C GLN A 41 -13.24 3.74 -0.44
N GLU A 42 -11.96 3.90 -0.15
CA GLU A 42 -11.29 5.20 -0.04
C GLU A 42 -10.10 5.26 -0.98
N THR A 43 -10.00 6.34 -1.76
CA THR A 43 -8.88 6.56 -2.69
C THR A 43 -7.95 7.66 -2.19
N ALA A 44 -6.64 7.44 -2.31
CA ALA A 44 -5.63 8.44 -2.02
C ALA A 44 -5.02 8.96 -3.32
N THR A 45 -5.21 10.25 -3.60
CA THR A 45 -4.65 10.91 -4.78
C THR A 45 -3.41 11.71 -4.40
N ARG A 46 -2.35 11.57 -5.18
CA ARG A 46 -1.09 12.30 -4.98
C ARG A 46 -0.64 12.98 -6.27
N LYS A 47 -0.21 14.23 -6.14
CA LYS A 47 0.39 14.98 -7.23
C LYS A 47 1.78 14.43 -7.57
N THR A 48 2.08 14.28 -8.84
CA THR A 48 3.38 13.88 -9.37
C THR A 48 3.97 14.99 -10.22
N ARG A 49 5.18 14.78 -10.79
CA ARG A 49 5.81 15.77 -11.68
C ARG A 49 4.97 15.98 -12.94
N GLY A 50 5.13 17.15 -13.59
CA GLY A 50 4.39 17.48 -14.81
C GLY A 50 2.91 17.71 -14.57
N ASN A 51 2.52 18.15 -13.38
CA ASN A 51 1.12 18.36 -12.98
C ASN A 51 0.21 17.13 -13.05
N ASN A 52 0.83 15.94 -13.14
CA ASN A 52 0.10 14.67 -13.17
C ASN A 52 -0.37 14.26 -11.77
N ARG A 53 -1.35 13.37 -11.72
CA ARG A 53 -1.86 12.76 -10.49
C ARG A 53 -1.77 11.24 -10.59
N LYS A 54 -1.39 10.60 -9.49
CA LYS A 54 -1.49 9.14 -9.31
C LYS A 54 -2.46 8.86 -8.19
N THR A 55 -3.38 7.94 -8.44
CA THR A 55 -4.35 7.45 -7.45
C THR A 55 -3.92 6.07 -6.96
N GLY A 56 -4.31 5.75 -5.75
CA GLY A 56 -4.17 4.42 -5.18
C GLY A 56 -5.30 4.20 -4.19
N LEU A 57 -5.68 2.96 -3.96
CA LEU A 57 -6.71 2.60 -3.01
C LEU A 57 -6.11 2.53 -1.60
N LYS A 58 -6.74 3.17 -0.63
CA LYS A 58 -6.38 3.14 0.79
C LYS A 58 -7.20 2.10 1.53
N THR A 59 -8.49 2.03 1.25
CA THR A 59 -9.37 0.95 1.68
C THR A 59 -10.16 0.43 0.48
N VAL A 60 -10.47 -0.86 0.49
CA VAL A 60 -11.12 -1.57 -0.63
C VAL A 60 -12.21 -2.47 -0.10
N SER A 61 -13.40 -2.39 -0.69
CA SER A 61 -14.54 -3.24 -0.37
C SER A 61 -14.75 -4.37 -1.37
N HIS A 62 -14.42 -4.14 -2.64
CA HIS A 62 -14.73 -5.08 -3.73
C HIS A 62 -13.48 -5.37 -4.58
N VAL A 63 -13.50 -6.52 -5.23
CA VAL A 63 -12.47 -6.96 -6.17
C VAL A 63 -13.13 -7.49 -7.45
N ASN A 64 -12.47 -7.29 -8.58
CA ASN A 64 -12.88 -7.87 -9.85
C ASN A 64 -12.22 -9.26 -9.97
N LEU A 65 -13.04 -10.32 -9.89
CA LEU A 65 -12.62 -11.71 -10.06
C LEU A 65 -12.62 -12.06 -11.54
N VAL A 66 -11.52 -12.61 -12.00
CA VAL A 66 -11.44 -13.25 -13.33
C VAL A 66 -11.72 -14.73 -13.15
N LEU A 67 -12.82 -15.19 -13.71
CA LEU A 67 -13.23 -16.59 -13.73
C LEU A 67 -12.49 -17.36 -14.86
N PRO A 68 -12.38 -18.69 -14.77
CA PRO A 68 -11.74 -19.50 -15.81
C PRO A 68 -12.37 -19.33 -17.19
N ASP A 69 -13.66 -19.00 -17.26
CA ASP A 69 -14.40 -18.72 -18.50
C ASP A 69 -14.11 -17.33 -19.10
N ALA A 70 -13.05 -16.64 -18.65
CA ALA A 70 -12.69 -15.27 -19.04
C ALA A 70 -13.76 -14.21 -18.73
N LYS A 71 -14.75 -14.55 -17.91
CA LYS A 71 -15.76 -13.59 -17.42
C LYS A 71 -15.23 -12.86 -16.19
N ILE A 72 -15.60 -11.59 -16.06
CA ILE A 72 -15.26 -10.77 -14.91
C ILE A 72 -16.48 -10.59 -14.03
N LYS A 73 -16.35 -10.92 -12.75
CA LYS A 73 -17.39 -10.71 -11.73
C LYS A 73 -16.85 -9.81 -10.62
N ARG A 74 -17.66 -8.86 -10.18
CA ARG A 74 -17.34 -8.03 -9.01
C ARG A 74 -17.81 -8.76 -7.75
N ALA A 75 -16.89 -9.03 -6.83
CA ALA A 75 -17.16 -9.70 -5.57
C ALA A 75 -16.73 -8.84 -4.38
N LYS A 76 -17.43 -8.98 -3.25
CA LYS A 76 -17.06 -8.31 -2.00
C LYS A 76 -15.93 -9.08 -1.31
N ILE A 77 -14.99 -8.34 -0.75
CA ILE A 77 -13.88 -8.91 0.03
C ILE A 77 -14.36 -9.12 1.47
N VAL A 78 -14.16 -10.33 1.99
CA VAL A 78 -14.46 -10.68 3.38
C VAL A 78 -13.24 -10.40 4.25
N LYS A 79 -12.10 -11.00 3.91
CA LYS A 79 -10.84 -10.83 4.64
C LYS A 79 -9.63 -11.21 3.81
N VAL A 80 -8.44 -10.84 4.29
CA VAL A 80 -7.15 -11.30 3.78
C VAL A 80 -6.77 -12.58 4.52
N LEU A 81 -6.54 -13.68 3.79
CA LEU A 81 -6.16 -14.97 4.37
C LEU A 81 -4.66 -15.04 4.57
N GLU A 82 -3.90 -14.71 3.52
CA GLU A 82 -2.45 -14.87 3.50
C GLU A 82 -1.78 -13.73 2.74
N ASN A 83 -0.65 -13.28 3.25
CA ASN A 83 0.20 -12.31 2.58
C ASN A 83 1.66 -12.73 2.69
N GLN A 84 2.21 -13.28 1.62
CA GLN A 84 3.58 -13.79 1.56
C GLN A 84 4.65 -12.68 1.59
N THR A 85 4.26 -11.42 1.43
CA THR A 85 5.21 -10.29 1.37
C THR A 85 5.79 -9.98 2.73
N ASN A 86 4.97 -9.99 3.78
CA ASN A 86 5.38 -9.64 5.14
C ASN A 86 4.37 -10.18 6.16
N ASN A 87 4.85 -10.81 7.22
CA ASN A 87 4.03 -11.32 8.32
C ASN A 87 3.22 -10.21 9.02
N ASP A 88 3.77 -9.00 9.12
CA ASP A 88 3.05 -7.85 9.68
C ASP A 88 1.88 -7.42 8.78
N TYR A 89 2.05 -7.49 7.46
CA TYR A 89 0.97 -7.22 6.52
C TYR A 89 -0.14 -8.27 6.58
N GLN A 90 0.23 -9.53 6.77
CA GLN A 90 -0.75 -10.59 6.98
C GLN A 90 -1.56 -10.35 8.26
N ARG A 91 -0.89 -10.03 9.38
CA ARG A 91 -1.53 -9.74 10.67
C ARG A 91 -2.49 -8.54 10.60
N ARG A 92 -2.10 -7.48 9.88
CA ARG A 92 -2.91 -6.26 9.72
C ARG A 92 -3.96 -6.35 8.60
N GLY A 93 -3.98 -7.44 7.82
CA GLY A 93 -4.88 -7.60 6.70
C GLY A 93 -4.61 -6.64 5.54
N VAL A 94 -3.34 -6.33 5.27
CA VAL A 94 -2.95 -5.44 4.17
C VAL A 94 -3.01 -6.19 2.85
N ILE A 95 -3.65 -5.58 1.86
CA ILE A 95 -3.76 -6.13 0.50
C ILE A 95 -2.54 -5.71 -0.31
N THR A 96 -1.78 -6.71 -0.80
CA THR A 96 -0.63 -6.50 -1.69
C THR A 96 -0.75 -7.41 -2.91
N LYS A 97 0.06 -7.16 -3.94
CA LYS A 97 0.19 -8.10 -5.05
C LYS A 97 0.65 -9.45 -4.52
N GLY A 98 -0.01 -10.54 -4.93
CA GLY A 98 0.26 -11.89 -4.48
C GLY A 98 -0.50 -12.34 -3.23
N ALA A 99 -1.17 -11.44 -2.51
CA ALA A 99 -1.99 -11.80 -1.36
C ALA A 99 -3.17 -12.69 -1.75
N ILE A 100 -3.58 -13.57 -0.85
CA ILE A 100 -4.74 -14.44 -1.00
C ILE A 100 -5.89 -13.83 -0.19
N LEU A 101 -6.97 -13.52 -0.88
CA LEU A 101 -8.18 -12.95 -0.32
C LEU A 101 -9.29 -13.99 -0.26
N GLU A 102 -10.15 -13.87 0.73
CA GLU A 102 -11.44 -14.54 0.79
C GLU A 102 -12.53 -13.55 0.35
N THR A 103 -13.29 -13.96 -0.62
CA THR A 103 -14.44 -13.22 -1.15
C THR A 103 -15.72 -14.05 -0.97
N GLU A 104 -16.87 -13.44 -1.19
CA GLU A 104 -18.17 -14.15 -1.15
C GLU A 104 -18.23 -15.31 -2.15
N ASP A 105 -17.47 -15.25 -3.25
CA ASP A 105 -17.43 -16.27 -4.30
C ASP A 105 -16.29 -17.29 -4.12
N GLY A 106 -15.44 -17.15 -3.10
CA GLY A 106 -14.36 -18.08 -2.82
C GLY A 106 -12.99 -17.40 -2.66
N LYS A 107 -11.92 -18.19 -2.69
CA LYS A 107 -10.55 -17.69 -2.54
C LYS A 107 -10.01 -17.17 -3.86
N CYS A 108 -9.35 -16.03 -3.84
CA CYS A 108 -8.71 -15.44 -5.00
C CYS A 108 -7.31 -14.90 -4.68
N LYS A 109 -6.45 -14.84 -5.69
CA LYS A 109 -5.09 -14.27 -5.61
C LYS A 109 -5.07 -12.90 -6.29
N VAL A 110 -4.45 -11.93 -5.63
CA VAL A 110 -4.31 -10.56 -6.14
C VAL A 110 -3.19 -10.50 -7.17
N PHE A 111 -3.50 -10.15 -8.42
CA PHE A 111 -2.52 -9.95 -9.48
C PHE A 111 -2.03 -8.52 -9.59
N SER A 112 -2.92 -7.53 -9.47
CA SER A 112 -2.58 -6.11 -9.50
C SER A 112 -2.65 -5.50 -8.11
N GLY A 113 -1.62 -4.79 -7.70
CA GLY A 113 -1.60 -4.14 -6.40
C GLY A 113 -2.53 -2.93 -6.34
N PRO A 114 -3.14 -2.63 -5.18
CA PRO A 114 -4.13 -1.55 -5.01
C PRO A 114 -3.54 -0.14 -5.17
N GLY A 115 -2.24 -0.01 -5.30
CA GLY A 115 -1.57 1.27 -5.59
C GLY A 115 -1.42 1.59 -7.09
N GLN A 116 -1.93 0.72 -7.97
CA GLN A 116 -1.82 0.82 -9.43
C GLN A 116 -3.18 0.90 -10.12
N CYS A 117 -4.21 1.32 -9.43
CA CYS A 117 -5.54 1.54 -9.98
C CYS A 117 -5.66 2.92 -10.63
#